data_f8546fb88da86e95d1fa0b7bbcb9b540
#
_entry.id   f8546fb88da86e95d1fa0b7bbcb9b540
#
_cell.length_a   1.000
_cell.length_b   1.000
_cell.length_c   1.000
_cell.angle_alpha   90.00
_cell.angle_beta   90.00
_cell.angle_gamma   90.00
#
_symmetry.space_group_name_H-M   'P 1'
#
loop_
_entity.id
_entity.type
_entity.pdbx_description
1 polymer ?
#
loop_
_entity_poly.entity_id
_entity_poly.type
_entity_poly.pdbx_seq_one_letter_code
_entity_poly.pdbx_strand_id
1 'polypeptide(L)'
;MCIRDRAWLDHYSEWTPHTLDYGNKTIVDYYRDNLRVNANKPATYFFGRTQTYAELDAQVRAAAAGLKAFGIRPGDKVAIVLPNCPQHVAAFYAVQLLGATVVEHNPLYTAHELEGLFRDHGARVAISWDKTASTLEKLRSTTPLETIVSVNMVDAMPPLKRLALRLPIPPLAAKREQLTEHAPNTVAWSTLIGSAIGGDGSALEMPRISQADVALILYTSGTTGKPKGGMLSHGNLIANCVQGQAWVPEMGKHKERFLAALPMFHAYGMTTLCIFSVYMGAELILLPSPQMPLILDIVKKRTPTWLPGVPTLYQKIMDAAEDKDVDLSGIRNAFSGAATLPVEIVERWESMTGGRLVEGFGMTECSPVLIGNPMNGKNRPGYVGLPFPDAEVRIANPKNLDETQPDGQPGELLARGPQIFQGYFGNQEATEESFHNGWFRTGDMAVMEEDGWVRLVSRIKEIIITGGFNVYPAEVEEAIAEHPDVVDVAAVGRPRQDGSEDVVGCVTLRDGAVLDPEGLKEFCRERLTRYKVPRTFYHFEDLARDHLGKIRRHQVRKDLLELLEAKA
;
A
#
# COMPACT_ATOMS: atom_id res chain seq x y z
N MET A 1 7.78 35.34 3.08
CA MET A 1 8.24 34.15 2.37
C MET A 1 7.44 34.10 1.10
N CYS A 2 8.01 34.52 -0.03
CA CYS A 2 7.33 34.34 -1.30
C CYS A 2 7.15 32.84 -1.49
N ILE A 3 5.91 32.38 -1.41
CA ILE A 3 5.53 31.09 -1.97
C ILE A 3 5.88 31.28 -3.45
N ARG A 4 6.93 30.61 -3.94
CA ARG A 4 7.10 30.42 -5.39
C ARG A 4 5.74 30.01 -5.90
N ASP A 5 5.27 30.71 -6.91
CA ASP A 5 4.03 30.39 -7.56
C ASP A 5 4.06 28.88 -7.76
N ARG A 6 3.02 28.16 -7.31
CA ARG A 6 2.92 26.71 -7.37
C ARG A 6 2.86 26.30 -8.83
N ALA A 7 4.02 26.30 -9.51
CA ALA A 7 4.15 26.09 -10.96
C ALA A 7 3.45 24.82 -11.45
N TRP A 8 3.39 23.80 -10.60
CA TRP A 8 2.69 22.54 -10.93
C TRP A 8 1.18 22.70 -11.16
N LEU A 9 0.54 23.77 -10.67
CA LEU A 9 -0.90 23.98 -10.85
C LEU A 9 -1.28 24.19 -12.32
N ASP A 10 -0.39 24.78 -13.12
CA ASP A 10 -0.60 25.01 -14.54
C ASP A 10 -0.57 23.71 -15.36
N HIS A 11 -0.06 22.63 -14.77
CA HIS A 11 0.04 21.32 -15.39
C HIS A 11 -1.05 20.32 -14.93
N TYR A 12 -1.95 20.76 -14.06
CA TYR A 12 -3.09 19.93 -13.67
C TYR A 12 -3.99 19.61 -14.85
N SER A 13 -4.71 18.51 -14.76
CA SER A 13 -5.76 18.19 -15.72
C SER A 13 -6.87 19.24 -15.64
N GLU A 14 -7.53 19.52 -16.77
CA GLU A 14 -8.61 20.54 -16.87
C GLU A 14 -9.75 20.34 -15.86
N TRP A 15 -9.99 19.08 -15.44
CA TRP A 15 -11.00 18.73 -14.45
C TRP A 15 -10.51 18.78 -12.99
N THR A 16 -9.18 18.93 -12.76
CA THR A 16 -8.58 18.90 -11.43
C THR A 16 -8.54 20.31 -10.84
N PRO A 17 -9.31 20.61 -9.79
CA PRO A 17 -9.27 21.94 -9.16
C PRO A 17 -7.95 22.15 -8.40
N HIS A 18 -7.54 23.40 -8.28
CA HIS A 18 -6.32 23.78 -7.54
C HIS A 18 -6.49 23.60 -6.02
N THR A 19 -7.72 23.77 -5.52
CA THR A 19 -8.09 23.59 -4.10
C THR A 19 -9.38 22.81 -4.00
N LEU A 20 -9.55 22.08 -2.89
CA LEU A 20 -10.66 21.18 -2.65
C LEU A 20 -11.41 21.53 -1.38
N ASP A 21 -12.71 21.28 -1.37
CA ASP A 21 -13.52 21.32 -0.15
C ASP A 21 -13.56 19.92 0.47
N TYR A 22 -12.93 19.76 1.62
CA TYR A 22 -12.90 18.51 2.36
C TYR A 22 -14.09 18.33 3.29
N GLY A 23 -14.89 19.37 3.48
CA GLY A 23 -16.02 19.35 4.41
C GLY A 23 -15.61 18.96 5.83
N ASN A 24 -16.55 18.41 6.59
CA ASN A 24 -16.34 17.97 7.97
C ASN A 24 -16.78 16.51 8.23
N LYS A 25 -17.05 15.74 7.18
CA LYS A 25 -17.52 14.36 7.28
C LYS A 25 -16.39 13.39 7.60
N THR A 26 -16.70 12.41 8.43
CA THR A 26 -15.84 11.29 8.77
C THR A 26 -16.02 10.13 7.77
N ILE A 27 -15.16 9.11 7.84
CA ILE A 27 -15.33 7.87 7.08
C ILE A 27 -16.71 7.25 7.34
N VAL A 28 -17.19 7.32 8.59
CA VAL A 28 -18.50 6.81 9.00
C VAL A 28 -19.64 7.60 8.37
N ASP A 29 -19.51 8.91 8.25
CA ASP A 29 -20.53 9.74 7.61
C ASP A 29 -20.65 9.45 6.12
N TYR A 30 -19.52 9.31 5.41
CA TYR A 30 -19.53 8.90 4.00
C TYR A 30 -20.09 7.49 3.80
N TYR A 31 -19.76 6.55 4.68
CA TYR A 31 -20.36 5.22 4.68
C TYR A 31 -21.90 5.27 4.81
N ARG A 32 -22.42 6.06 5.74
CA ARG A 32 -23.87 6.23 5.96
C ARG A 32 -24.54 6.93 4.78
N ASP A 33 -23.94 7.97 4.23
CA ASP A 33 -24.49 8.67 3.08
C ASP A 33 -24.53 7.76 1.87
N ASN A 34 -23.48 6.96 1.65
CA ASN A 34 -23.47 5.97 0.59
C ASN A 34 -24.57 4.91 0.79
N LEU A 35 -24.78 4.44 2.01
CA LEU A 35 -25.84 3.47 2.32
C LEU A 35 -27.23 4.02 1.99
N ARG A 36 -27.51 5.31 2.29
CA ARG A 36 -28.81 5.95 1.97
C ARG A 36 -29.11 5.94 0.47
N VAL A 37 -28.08 6.12 -0.37
CA VAL A 37 -28.23 6.25 -1.82
C VAL A 37 -28.09 4.92 -2.56
N ASN A 38 -27.21 4.05 -2.06
CA ASN A 38 -26.73 2.88 -2.77
C ASN A 38 -27.06 1.53 -2.07
N ALA A 39 -28.02 1.50 -1.12
CA ALA A 39 -28.34 0.30 -0.33
C ALA A 39 -28.45 -0.99 -1.16
N ASN A 40 -29.13 -0.93 -2.29
CA ASN A 40 -29.38 -2.08 -3.17
C ASN A 40 -28.33 -2.26 -4.28
N LYS A 41 -27.27 -1.43 -4.31
CA LYS A 41 -26.19 -1.59 -5.30
C LYS A 41 -25.14 -2.57 -4.80
N PRO A 42 -24.37 -3.19 -5.70
CA PRO A 42 -23.23 -4.01 -5.34
C PRO A 42 -22.21 -3.23 -4.48
N ALA A 43 -21.86 -3.78 -3.32
CA ALA A 43 -20.80 -3.27 -2.46
C ALA A 43 -19.52 -4.12 -2.61
N THR A 44 -19.66 -5.47 -2.56
CA THR A 44 -18.53 -6.37 -2.69
C THR A 44 -18.85 -7.50 -3.67
N TYR A 45 -17.79 -7.97 -4.35
CA TYR A 45 -17.83 -9.20 -5.14
C TYR A 45 -16.71 -10.14 -4.71
N PHE A 46 -17.05 -11.40 -4.42
CA PHE A 46 -16.09 -12.37 -3.93
C PHE A 46 -16.41 -13.77 -4.46
N PHE A 47 -15.52 -14.34 -5.26
CA PHE A 47 -15.65 -15.69 -5.86
C PHE A 47 -17.00 -16.01 -6.53
N GLY A 48 -17.70 -15.00 -7.05
CA GLY A 48 -19.00 -15.18 -7.73
C GLY A 48 -20.21 -14.77 -6.87
N ARG A 49 -20.03 -14.36 -5.63
CA ARG A 49 -21.07 -13.75 -4.80
C ARG A 49 -20.97 -12.24 -4.84
N THR A 50 -22.04 -11.59 -5.23
CA THR A 50 -22.24 -10.16 -5.04
C THR A 50 -22.97 -9.94 -3.72
N GLN A 51 -22.50 -8.98 -2.93
CA GLN A 51 -23.14 -8.50 -1.71
C GLN A 51 -23.50 -7.03 -1.93
N THR A 52 -24.73 -6.66 -1.61
CA THR A 52 -25.20 -5.26 -1.66
C THR A 52 -24.68 -4.44 -0.47
N TYR A 53 -24.76 -3.12 -0.57
CA TYR A 53 -24.44 -2.25 0.56
C TYR A 53 -25.35 -2.49 1.78
N ALA A 54 -26.63 -2.82 1.57
CA ALA A 54 -27.53 -3.18 2.67
C ALA A 54 -27.12 -4.48 3.35
N GLU A 55 -26.72 -5.51 2.59
CA GLU A 55 -26.22 -6.77 3.14
C GLU A 55 -24.88 -6.60 3.85
N LEU A 56 -24.01 -5.73 3.35
CA LEU A 56 -22.75 -5.36 4.01
C LEU A 56 -23.06 -4.63 5.34
N ASP A 57 -23.98 -3.66 5.34
CA ASP A 57 -24.35 -2.90 6.54
C ASP A 57 -24.95 -3.80 7.62
N ALA A 58 -25.75 -4.78 7.26
CA ALA A 58 -26.27 -5.76 8.22
C ALA A 58 -25.13 -6.51 8.93
N GLN A 59 -24.08 -6.90 8.21
CA GLN A 59 -22.91 -7.54 8.81
C GLN A 59 -22.08 -6.56 9.65
N VAL A 60 -21.88 -5.34 9.15
CA VAL A 60 -21.14 -4.27 9.86
C VAL A 60 -21.80 -3.97 11.20
N ARG A 61 -23.11 -3.76 11.24
CA ARG A 61 -23.87 -3.50 12.48
C ARG A 61 -23.83 -4.67 13.44
N ALA A 62 -24.01 -5.88 12.94
CA ALA A 62 -23.95 -7.08 13.76
C ALA A 62 -22.54 -7.28 14.35
N ALA A 63 -21.49 -7.07 13.56
CA ALA A 63 -20.11 -7.14 14.04
C ALA A 63 -19.81 -6.03 15.08
N ALA A 64 -20.26 -4.81 14.84
CA ALA A 64 -20.12 -3.71 15.80
C ALA A 64 -20.82 -4.01 17.14
N ALA A 65 -22.04 -4.56 17.10
CA ALA A 65 -22.75 -4.97 18.31
C ALA A 65 -22.00 -6.09 19.07
N GLY A 66 -21.47 -7.08 18.35
CA GLY A 66 -20.63 -8.14 18.94
C GLY A 66 -19.34 -7.61 19.57
N LEU A 67 -18.64 -6.69 18.89
CA LEU A 67 -17.44 -6.03 19.42
C LEU A 67 -17.76 -5.16 20.66
N LYS A 68 -18.88 -4.45 20.64
CA LYS A 68 -19.37 -3.69 21.82
C LYS A 68 -19.63 -4.62 23.00
N ALA A 69 -20.17 -5.82 22.76
CA ALA A 69 -20.37 -6.83 23.82
C ALA A 69 -19.04 -7.36 24.39
N PHE A 70 -17.94 -7.35 23.60
CA PHE A 70 -16.57 -7.62 24.10
C PHE A 70 -15.95 -6.41 24.81
N GLY A 71 -16.72 -5.34 25.03
CA GLY A 71 -16.27 -4.16 25.77
C GLY A 71 -15.47 -3.16 24.94
N ILE A 72 -15.51 -3.23 23.62
CA ILE A 72 -14.88 -2.22 22.75
C ILE A 72 -15.63 -0.89 22.86
N ARG A 73 -14.88 0.18 23.10
CA ARG A 73 -15.35 1.56 23.32
C ARG A 73 -14.66 2.52 22.36
N PRO A 74 -15.17 3.75 22.20
CA PRO A 74 -14.48 4.79 21.44
C PRO A 74 -13.02 4.98 21.91
N GLY A 75 -12.08 5.05 20.97
CA GLY A 75 -10.65 5.18 21.24
C GLY A 75 -9.90 3.86 21.52
N ASP A 76 -10.62 2.74 21.75
CA ASP A 76 -9.99 1.43 21.85
C ASP A 76 -9.41 1.01 20.49
N LYS A 77 -8.45 0.09 20.52
CA LYS A 77 -7.82 -0.46 19.31
C LYS A 77 -8.30 -1.89 19.07
N VAL A 78 -8.63 -2.19 17.82
CA VAL A 78 -8.97 -3.54 17.35
C VAL A 78 -8.02 -3.91 16.24
N ALA A 79 -7.28 -5.02 16.42
CA ALA A 79 -6.39 -5.52 15.40
C ALA A 79 -7.17 -6.26 14.31
N ILE A 80 -6.83 -6.01 13.03
CA ILE A 80 -7.33 -6.78 11.89
C ILE A 80 -6.14 -7.48 11.24
N VAL A 81 -6.24 -8.81 11.09
CA VAL A 81 -5.19 -9.68 10.54
C VAL A 81 -5.83 -10.53 9.44
N LEU A 82 -6.29 -9.88 8.37
CA LEU A 82 -7.09 -10.49 7.32
C LEU A 82 -6.52 -10.25 5.93
N PRO A 83 -6.60 -11.22 5.02
CA PRO A 83 -6.47 -10.97 3.59
C PRO A 83 -7.72 -10.25 3.05
N ASN A 84 -7.67 -9.83 1.78
CA ASN A 84 -8.81 -9.16 1.15
C ASN A 84 -10.02 -10.10 1.06
N CYS A 85 -11.05 -9.83 1.84
CA CYS A 85 -12.31 -10.57 1.84
C CYS A 85 -13.48 -9.67 2.30
N PRO A 86 -14.74 -10.03 2.07
CA PRO A 86 -15.89 -9.23 2.49
C PRO A 86 -15.94 -8.98 4.00
N GLN A 87 -15.48 -9.95 4.81
CA GLN A 87 -15.43 -9.81 6.25
C GLN A 87 -14.38 -8.78 6.70
N HIS A 88 -13.30 -8.57 5.93
CA HIS A 88 -12.33 -7.50 6.20
C HIS A 88 -12.99 -6.13 6.09
N VAL A 89 -13.72 -5.87 5.01
CA VAL A 89 -14.48 -4.62 4.83
C VAL A 89 -15.50 -4.45 5.96
N ALA A 90 -16.25 -5.50 6.29
CA ALA A 90 -17.23 -5.47 7.37
C ALA A 90 -16.58 -5.20 8.74
N ALA A 91 -15.44 -5.82 9.04
CA ALA A 91 -14.68 -5.62 10.27
C ALA A 91 -14.18 -4.18 10.39
N PHE A 92 -13.56 -3.65 9.31
CA PHE A 92 -13.08 -2.26 9.28
C PHE A 92 -14.22 -1.29 9.64
N TYR A 93 -15.34 -1.33 8.92
CA TYR A 93 -16.45 -0.42 9.19
C TYR A 93 -17.16 -0.67 10.54
N ALA A 94 -17.17 -1.92 11.03
CA ALA A 94 -17.72 -2.23 12.36
C ALA A 94 -16.92 -1.54 13.48
N VAL A 95 -15.60 -1.56 13.39
CA VAL A 95 -14.70 -0.86 14.33
C VAL A 95 -14.89 0.65 14.23
N GLN A 96 -14.96 1.20 12.99
CA GLN A 96 -15.19 2.62 12.76
C GLN A 96 -16.54 3.09 13.34
N LEU A 97 -17.61 2.29 13.22
CA LEU A 97 -18.92 2.61 13.79
C LEU A 97 -18.89 2.76 15.32
N LEU A 98 -17.98 2.09 16.00
CA LEU A 98 -17.80 2.20 17.45
C LEU A 98 -16.89 3.37 17.86
N GLY A 99 -16.34 4.14 16.91
CA GLY A 99 -15.35 5.17 17.19
C GLY A 99 -14.03 4.59 17.71
N ALA A 100 -13.77 3.32 17.43
CA ALA A 100 -12.54 2.64 17.77
C ALA A 100 -11.54 2.71 16.60
N THR A 101 -10.26 2.54 16.90
CA THR A 101 -9.17 2.60 15.93
C THR A 101 -8.87 1.21 15.38
N VAL A 102 -8.81 1.08 14.07
CA VAL A 102 -8.32 -0.14 13.40
C VAL A 102 -6.81 -0.18 13.45
N VAL A 103 -6.22 -1.34 13.76
CA VAL A 103 -4.79 -1.61 13.62
C VAL A 103 -4.61 -2.77 12.64
N GLU A 104 -4.09 -2.47 11.46
CA GLU A 104 -3.94 -3.46 10.40
C GLU A 104 -2.61 -4.21 10.47
N HIS A 105 -2.67 -5.51 10.25
CA HIS A 105 -1.49 -6.37 10.19
C HIS A 105 -1.53 -7.31 9.00
N ASN A 106 -0.35 -7.60 8.46
CA ASN A 106 -0.18 -8.62 7.44
C ASN A 106 -0.51 -10.02 8.02
N PRO A 107 -1.50 -10.75 7.44
CA PRO A 107 -1.87 -12.08 7.92
C PRO A 107 -0.79 -13.14 7.72
N LEU A 108 0.30 -12.82 7.04
CA LEU A 108 1.43 -13.72 6.82
C LEU A 108 2.56 -13.50 7.84
N TYR A 109 2.43 -12.53 8.74
CA TYR A 109 3.44 -12.30 9.78
C TYR A 109 3.53 -13.48 10.76
N THR A 110 4.74 -13.77 11.19
CA THR A 110 5.04 -14.75 12.23
C THR A 110 4.61 -14.25 13.62
N ALA A 111 4.53 -15.14 14.60
CA ALA A 111 4.25 -14.74 15.99
C ALA A 111 5.32 -13.76 16.52
N HIS A 112 6.58 -13.95 16.14
CA HIS A 112 7.70 -13.08 16.54
C HIS A 112 7.55 -11.66 15.99
N GLU A 113 7.14 -11.50 14.73
CA GLU A 113 6.90 -10.20 14.11
C GLU A 113 5.70 -9.49 14.75
N LEU A 114 4.62 -10.22 15.07
CA LEU A 114 3.40 -9.66 15.64
C LEU A 114 3.54 -9.32 17.12
N GLU A 115 4.35 -10.03 17.89
CA GLU A 115 4.41 -9.89 19.35
C GLU A 115 4.76 -8.46 19.78
N GLY A 116 5.80 -7.88 19.18
CA GLY A 116 6.22 -6.51 19.45
C GLY A 116 5.13 -5.49 19.11
N LEU A 117 4.43 -5.70 17.99
CA LEU A 117 3.35 -4.83 17.52
C LEU A 117 2.14 -4.88 18.46
N PHE A 118 1.73 -6.08 18.90
CA PHE A 118 0.61 -6.26 19.84
C PHE A 118 0.90 -5.70 21.23
N ARG A 119 2.16 -5.73 21.67
CA ARG A 119 2.57 -5.03 22.91
C ARG A 119 2.49 -3.52 22.76
N ASP A 120 2.90 -2.99 21.61
CA ASP A 120 2.92 -1.55 21.35
C ASP A 120 1.50 -0.96 21.28
N HIS A 121 0.63 -1.47 20.40
CA HIS A 121 -0.71 -0.91 20.25
C HIS A 121 -1.70 -1.37 21.34
N GLY A 122 -1.46 -2.46 22.03
CA GLY A 122 -2.25 -2.92 23.17
C GLY A 122 -3.69 -3.36 22.85
N ALA A 123 -3.99 -3.76 21.60
CA ALA A 123 -5.32 -4.24 21.24
C ALA A 123 -5.67 -5.54 21.98
N ARG A 124 -6.84 -5.54 22.67
CA ARG A 124 -7.35 -6.73 23.40
C ARG A 124 -8.16 -7.67 22.51
N VAL A 125 -8.64 -7.18 21.37
CA VAL A 125 -9.43 -7.95 20.41
C VAL A 125 -8.71 -7.94 19.06
N ALA A 126 -8.60 -9.12 18.44
CA ALA A 126 -8.11 -9.27 17.08
C ALA A 126 -9.17 -10.00 16.22
N ILE A 127 -9.42 -9.48 15.01
CA ILE A 127 -10.21 -10.15 13.98
C ILE A 127 -9.23 -10.71 12.96
N SER A 128 -9.16 -12.04 12.86
CA SER A 128 -8.08 -12.73 12.19
C SER A 128 -8.60 -13.75 11.19
N TRP A 129 -7.87 -13.95 10.11
CA TRP A 129 -8.05 -15.13 9.28
C TRP A 129 -7.89 -16.39 10.13
N ASP A 130 -8.76 -17.38 9.97
CA ASP A 130 -8.74 -18.61 10.76
C ASP A 130 -7.39 -19.35 10.67
N LYS A 131 -6.70 -19.27 9.53
CA LYS A 131 -5.35 -19.83 9.34
C LYS A 131 -4.25 -19.12 10.15
N THR A 132 -4.46 -17.89 10.58
CA THR A 132 -3.50 -17.15 11.42
C THR A 132 -3.85 -17.19 12.90
N ALA A 133 -4.98 -17.81 13.24
CA ALA A 133 -5.45 -17.89 14.61
C ALA A 133 -4.46 -18.57 15.55
N SER A 134 -3.82 -19.68 15.13
CA SER A 134 -2.80 -20.39 15.91
C SER A 134 -1.55 -19.54 16.16
N THR A 135 -1.21 -18.63 15.25
CA THR A 135 -0.14 -17.64 15.43
C THR A 135 -0.50 -16.64 16.52
N LEU A 136 -1.74 -16.10 16.48
CA LEU A 136 -2.21 -15.15 17.47
C LEU A 136 -2.44 -15.78 18.85
N GLU A 137 -2.85 -17.05 18.93
CA GLU A 137 -2.98 -17.77 20.20
C GLU A 137 -1.68 -17.75 21.03
N LYS A 138 -0.53 -17.84 20.36
CA LYS A 138 0.79 -17.78 21.02
C LYS A 138 1.06 -16.43 21.68
N LEU A 139 0.39 -15.35 21.22
CA LEU A 139 0.59 -14.00 21.74
C LEU A 139 -0.20 -13.71 23.01
N ARG A 140 -1.24 -14.51 23.34
CA ARG A 140 -2.09 -14.26 24.52
C ARG A 140 -1.32 -14.22 25.85
N SER A 141 -0.27 -15.03 25.96
CA SER A 141 0.53 -15.08 27.20
C SER A 141 1.52 -13.93 27.37
N THR A 142 1.81 -13.21 26.27
CA THR A 142 2.89 -12.20 26.23
C THR A 142 2.43 -10.81 25.83
N THR A 143 1.16 -10.66 25.44
CA THR A 143 0.56 -9.40 24.99
C THR A 143 -0.81 -9.18 25.64
N PRO A 144 -1.42 -7.98 25.53
CA PRO A 144 -2.77 -7.71 26.02
C PRO A 144 -3.90 -8.42 25.24
N LEU A 145 -3.62 -9.24 24.24
CA LEU A 145 -4.62 -9.90 23.40
C LEU A 145 -5.47 -10.90 24.22
N GLU A 146 -6.76 -10.64 24.34
CA GLU A 146 -7.73 -11.46 25.08
C GLU A 146 -8.63 -12.28 24.17
N THR A 147 -9.17 -11.67 23.13
CA THR A 147 -10.18 -12.27 22.26
C THR A 147 -9.68 -12.31 20.80
N ILE A 148 -9.76 -13.49 20.21
CA ILE A 148 -9.50 -13.70 18.78
C ILE A 148 -10.82 -14.07 18.11
N VAL A 149 -11.24 -13.26 17.14
CA VAL A 149 -12.38 -13.55 16.26
C VAL A 149 -11.84 -14.17 14.99
N SER A 150 -12.15 -15.45 14.77
CA SER A 150 -11.67 -16.17 13.58
C SER A 150 -12.63 -16.00 12.40
N VAL A 151 -12.09 -15.63 11.24
CA VAL A 151 -12.82 -15.44 9.99
C VAL A 151 -12.51 -16.57 9.04
N ASN A 152 -13.56 -17.34 8.68
CA ASN A 152 -13.52 -18.26 7.57
C ASN A 152 -13.97 -17.56 6.28
N MET A 153 -13.04 -17.31 5.37
CA MET A 153 -13.35 -16.62 4.10
C MET A 153 -14.31 -17.42 3.21
N VAL A 154 -14.34 -18.74 3.35
CA VAL A 154 -15.24 -19.60 2.57
C VAL A 154 -16.70 -19.28 2.83
N ASP A 155 -17.05 -18.76 4.02
CA ASP A 155 -18.41 -18.36 4.37
C ASP A 155 -18.94 -17.17 3.54
N ALA A 156 -18.06 -16.36 2.97
CA ALA A 156 -18.44 -15.30 2.04
C ALA A 156 -18.67 -15.77 0.61
N MET A 157 -18.36 -17.03 0.27
CA MET A 157 -18.55 -17.57 -1.07
C MET A 157 -20.02 -17.94 -1.37
N PRO A 158 -20.39 -18.14 -2.66
CA PRO A 158 -21.70 -18.68 -3.03
C PRO A 158 -21.99 -20.03 -2.35
N PRO A 159 -23.25 -20.31 -1.95
CA PRO A 159 -23.60 -21.54 -1.23
C PRO A 159 -23.15 -22.82 -1.93
N LEU A 160 -23.28 -22.88 -3.25
CA LEU A 160 -22.85 -24.06 -4.03
C LEU A 160 -21.33 -24.27 -3.98
N LYS A 161 -20.54 -23.21 -4.04
CA LYS A 161 -19.07 -23.30 -3.91
C LYS A 161 -18.66 -23.71 -2.50
N ARG A 162 -19.33 -23.18 -1.46
CA ARG A 162 -19.13 -23.60 -0.07
C ARG A 162 -19.40 -25.09 0.12
N LEU A 163 -20.50 -25.59 -0.45
CA LEU A 163 -20.85 -27.01 -0.38
C LEU A 163 -19.81 -27.86 -1.14
N ALA A 164 -19.41 -27.44 -2.35
CA ALA A 164 -18.42 -28.16 -3.15
C ALA A 164 -17.07 -28.29 -2.41
N LEU A 165 -16.61 -27.22 -1.72
CA LEU A 165 -15.36 -27.25 -0.94
C LEU A 165 -15.41 -28.19 0.28
N ARG A 166 -16.60 -28.66 0.71
CA ARG A 166 -16.75 -29.67 1.77
C ARG A 166 -16.59 -31.11 1.27
N LEU A 167 -16.65 -31.31 -0.04
CA LEU A 167 -16.50 -32.65 -0.61
C LEU A 167 -15.06 -33.16 -0.41
N PRO A 168 -14.89 -34.47 -0.11
CA PRO A 168 -13.57 -35.09 0.07
C PRO A 168 -12.88 -35.40 -1.26
N ILE A 169 -12.88 -34.44 -2.18
CA ILE A 169 -12.26 -34.54 -3.50
C ILE A 169 -10.91 -33.84 -3.42
N PRO A 170 -9.76 -34.49 -3.72
CA PRO A 170 -8.44 -33.96 -3.48
C PRO A 170 -8.20 -32.52 -3.98
N PRO A 171 -8.57 -32.13 -5.22
CA PRO A 171 -8.38 -30.74 -5.66
C PRO A 171 -9.22 -29.71 -4.88
N LEU A 172 -10.42 -30.12 -4.40
CA LEU A 172 -11.27 -29.23 -3.60
C LEU A 172 -10.80 -29.15 -2.15
N ALA A 173 -10.29 -30.26 -1.60
CA ALA A 173 -9.67 -30.28 -0.28
C ALA A 173 -8.43 -29.38 -0.23
N ALA A 174 -7.54 -29.46 -1.23
CA ALA A 174 -6.37 -28.59 -1.32
C ALA A 174 -6.75 -27.09 -1.42
N LYS A 175 -7.80 -26.76 -2.21
CA LYS A 175 -8.31 -25.37 -2.24
C LYS A 175 -8.90 -24.92 -0.92
N ARG A 176 -9.62 -25.80 -0.22
CA ARG A 176 -10.15 -25.51 1.11
C ARG A 176 -9.02 -25.21 2.09
N GLU A 177 -8.00 -26.06 2.14
CA GLU A 177 -6.83 -25.89 3.02
C GLU A 177 -6.04 -24.60 2.75
N GLN A 178 -6.05 -24.11 1.50
CA GLN A 178 -5.49 -22.79 1.18
C GLN A 178 -6.31 -21.63 1.77
N LEU A 179 -7.63 -21.80 1.94
CA LEU A 179 -8.56 -20.71 2.25
C LEU A 179 -9.01 -20.68 3.72
N THR A 180 -8.96 -21.81 4.42
CA THR A 180 -9.49 -21.94 5.78
C THR A 180 -8.80 -23.05 6.55
N GLU A 181 -8.77 -22.92 7.86
CA GLU A 181 -8.28 -23.91 8.81
C GLU A 181 -9.17 -23.92 10.05
N HIS A 182 -9.13 -25.00 10.83
CA HIS A 182 -9.84 -25.05 12.10
C HIS A 182 -9.11 -24.19 13.16
N ALA A 183 -9.81 -23.24 13.74
CA ALA A 183 -9.27 -22.30 14.74
C ALA A 183 -9.94 -22.54 16.11
N PRO A 184 -9.46 -23.52 16.90
CA PRO A 184 -9.98 -23.77 18.24
C PRO A 184 -9.69 -22.57 19.17
N ASN A 185 -10.43 -22.45 20.26
CA ASN A 185 -10.27 -21.40 21.28
C ASN A 185 -10.50 -19.96 20.75
N THR A 186 -11.15 -19.82 19.62
CA THR A 186 -11.51 -18.51 19.04
C THR A 186 -13.03 -18.35 18.97
N VAL A 187 -13.49 -17.11 18.83
CA VAL A 187 -14.88 -16.83 18.54
C VAL A 187 -15.04 -16.79 17.01
N ALA A 188 -15.86 -17.68 16.44
CA ALA A 188 -16.11 -17.64 15.01
C ALA A 188 -16.80 -16.30 14.61
N TRP A 189 -16.44 -15.74 13.46
CA TRP A 189 -17.09 -14.54 12.91
C TRP A 189 -18.62 -14.71 12.82
N SER A 190 -19.09 -15.89 12.41
CA SER A 190 -20.51 -16.20 12.37
C SER A 190 -21.19 -16.15 13.74
N THR A 191 -20.49 -16.52 14.81
CA THR A 191 -20.97 -16.40 16.19
C THR A 191 -20.99 -14.93 16.62
N LEU A 192 -19.95 -14.14 16.32
CA LEU A 192 -19.91 -12.72 16.61
C LEU A 192 -21.12 -11.99 16.01
N ILE A 193 -21.38 -12.19 14.71
CA ILE A 193 -22.51 -11.55 14.03
C ILE A 193 -23.86 -12.18 14.41
N GLY A 194 -23.90 -13.47 14.69
CA GLY A 194 -25.12 -14.21 15.06
C GLY A 194 -25.65 -13.84 16.45
N SER A 195 -24.79 -13.58 17.40
CA SER A 195 -25.17 -13.16 18.75
C SER A 195 -25.90 -11.80 18.78
N ALA A 196 -25.67 -10.97 17.75
CA ALA A 196 -26.31 -9.67 17.62
C ALA A 196 -27.65 -9.71 16.84
N ILE A 197 -27.90 -10.77 16.04
CA ILE A 197 -29.13 -10.91 15.25
C ILE A 197 -30.38 -11.19 16.14
N GLY A 198 -30.18 -11.64 17.38
CA GLY A 198 -31.27 -11.82 18.38
C GLY A 198 -31.65 -10.55 19.14
N GLY A 199 -30.88 -9.48 19.02
CA GLY A 199 -31.17 -8.15 19.55
C GLY A 199 -31.45 -7.19 18.38
N ASP A 200 -32.43 -6.33 18.53
CA ASP A 200 -32.71 -5.27 17.58
C ASP A 200 -31.46 -4.39 17.38
N GLY A 201 -30.71 -4.68 16.31
CA GLY A 201 -29.49 -3.93 15.93
C GLY A 201 -29.74 -2.44 15.64
N SER A 202 -30.98 -1.98 15.75
CA SER A 202 -31.36 -0.56 15.64
C SER A 202 -30.85 0.29 16.79
N ALA A 203 -30.50 -0.32 17.93
CA ALA A 203 -30.10 0.37 19.17
C ALA A 203 -28.58 0.53 19.36
N LEU A 204 -27.77 0.42 18.28
CA LEU A 204 -26.35 0.78 18.39
C LEU A 204 -26.24 2.30 18.53
N GLU A 205 -26.15 2.75 19.77
CA GLU A 205 -25.88 4.14 20.08
C GLU A 205 -24.48 4.48 19.56
N MET A 206 -24.43 5.33 18.55
CA MET A 206 -23.19 5.66 17.86
C MET A 206 -22.48 6.80 18.58
N PRO A 207 -21.18 6.68 18.86
CA PRO A 207 -20.43 7.76 19.47
C PRO A 207 -20.33 8.95 18.49
N ARG A 208 -20.05 10.11 19.05
CA ARG A 208 -19.66 11.27 18.24
C ARG A 208 -18.21 11.09 17.80
N ILE A 209 -18.00 11.05 16.50
CA ILE A 209 -16.69 10.88 15.88
C ILE A 209 -16.33 12.17 15.15
N SER A 210 -15.08 12.61 15.28
CA SER A 210 -14.54 13.81 14.59
C SER A 210 -13.52 13.43 13.53
N GLN A 211 -13.23 14.35 12.62
CA GLN A 211 -12.16 14.16 11.64
C GLN A 211 -10.76 14.04 12.27
N ALA A 212 -10.58 14.58 13.48
CA ALA A 212 -9.30 14.51 14.21
C ALA A 212 -9.09 13.16 14.90
N ASP A 213 -10.14 12.34 15.07
CA ASP A 213 -10.00 11.04 15.73
C ASP A 213 -9.20 10.08 14.85
N VAL A 214 -8.32 9.28 15.48
CA VAL A 214 -7.50 8.28 14.78
C VAL A 214 -8.38 7.13 14.32
N ALA A 215 -8.51 6.97 13.02
CA ALA A 215 -9.28 5.90 12.40
C ALA A 215 -8.45 4.62 12.20
N LEU A 216 -7.16 4.78 11.88
CA LEU A 216 -6.31 3.71 11.42
C LEU A 216 -4.87 3.88 11.92
N ILE A 217 -4.28 2.79 12.38
CA ILE A 217 -2.83 2.69 12.65
C ILE A 217 -2.27 1.63 11.70
N LEU A 218 -1.20 2.00 11.00
CA LEU A 218 -0.45 1.13 10.12
C LEU A 218 1.03 1.15 10.51
N TYR A 219 1.60 -0.04 10.72
CA TYR A 219 3.00 -0.17 11.06
C TYR A 219 3.87 -0.12 9.81
N THR A 220 4.83 0.81 9.82
CA THR A 220 5.87 0.91 8.77
C THR A 220 7.14 0.22 9.26
N SER A 221 7.83 -0.46 8.35
CA SER A 221 9.16 -1.02 8.61
C SER A 221 10.19 0.11 8.68
N GLY A 222 10.17 0.88 9.77
CA GLY A 222 11.05 2.02 9.94
C GLY A 222 12.51 1.70 9.59
N THR A 223 13.20 2.64 8.98
CA THR A 223 14.63 2.54 8.61
C THR A 223 15.58 2.32 9.81
N THR A 224 15.05 2.40 11.03
CA THR A 224 15.76 2.15 12.31
C THR A 224 15.59 0.72 12.84
N GLY A 225 14.94 -0.17 12.09
CA GLY A 225 14.75 -1.59 12.44
C GLY A 225 13.52 -1.90 13.31
N LYS A 226 12.98 -0.94 14.05
CA LYS A 226 11.73 -1.14 14.82
C LYS A 226 10.55 -0.54 14.05
N PRO A 227 9.46 -1.31 13.80
CA PRO A 227 8.25 -0.79 13.17
C PRO A 227 7.65 0.35 13.99
N LYS A 228 7.13 1.38 13.31
CA LYS A 228 6.46 2.53 13.91
C LYS A 228 5.00 2.57 13.44
N GLY A 229 4.06 2.73 14.34
CA GLY A 229 2.62 2.81 14.03
C GLY A 229 2.21 4.21 13.60
N GLY A 230 2.09 4.47 12.29
CA GLY A 230 1.60 5.75 11.77
C GLY A 230 0.10 5.92 12.06
N MET A 231 -0.27 7.03 12.72
CA MET A 231 -1.65 7.37 13.08
C MET A 231 -2.32 8.17 11.97
N LEU A 232 -3.34 7.61 11.34
CA LEU A 232 -4.14 8.23 10.30
C LEU A 232 -5.53 8.58 10.83
N SER A 233 -5.88 9.86 10.80
CA SER A 233 -7.20 10.32 11.24
C SER A 233 -8.26 10.10 10.16
N HIS A 234 -9.54 10.18 10.55
CA HIS A 234 -10.64 10.23 9.60
C HIS A 234 -10.44 11.34 8.56
N GLY A 235 -9.97 12.51 8.99
CA GLY A 235 -9.71 13.66 8.12
C GLY A 235 -8.60 13.38 7.11
N ASN A 236 -7.48 12.80 7.53
CA ASN A 236 -6.36 12.48 6.63
C ASN A 236 -6.79 11.52 5.50
N LEU A 237 -7.50 10.45 5.87
CA LEU A 237 -7.96 9.43 4.93
C LEU A 237 -9.02 9.97 3.95
N ILE A 238 -9.97 10.76 4.45
CA ILE A 238 -10.98 11.41 3.59
C ILE A 238 -10.34 12.45 2.68
N ALA A 239 -9.37 13.22 3.17
CA ALA A 239 -8.67 14.18 2.32
C ALA A 239 -8.03 13.49 1.11
N ASN A 240 -7.37 12.34 1.32
CA ASN A 240 -6.79 11.60 0.21
C ASN A 240 -7.84 10.97 -0.74
N CYS A 241 -9.01 10.58 -0.23
CA CYS A 241 -10.13 10.16 -1.09
C CYS A 241 -10.67 11.33 -1.96
N VAL A 242 -10.84 12.51 -1.38
CA VAL A 242 -11.29 13.72 -2.11
C VAL A 242 -10.27 14.11 -3.19
N GLN A 243 -8.99 14.10 -2.84
CA GLN A 243 -7.89 14.33 -3.78
C GLN A 243 -7.88 13.29 -4.91
N GLY A 244 -8.03 12.01 -4.59
CA GLY A 244 -8.08 10.92 -5.57
C GLY A 244 -9.27 11.05 -6.53
N GLN A 245 -10.46 11.43 -6.03
CA GLN A 245 -11.62 11.68 -6.88
C GLN A 245 -11.39 12.85 -7.84
N ALA A 246 -10.76 13.92 -7.37
CA ALA A 246 -10.46 15.10 -8.20
C ALA A 246 -9.36 14.82 -9.24
N TRP A 247 -8.48 13.84 -8.96
CA TRP A 247 -7.38 13.48 -9.85
C TRP A 247 -7.80 12.59 -11.01
N VAL A 248 -8.72 11.65 -10.77
CA VAL A 248 -9.13 10.64 -11.74
C VAL A 248 -10.28 11.15 -12.62
N PRO A 249 -10.15 11.10 -13.96
CA PRO A 249 -11.17 11.62 -14.86
C PRO A 249 -12.46 10.81 -14.77
N GLU A 250 -13.60 11.51 -14.81
CA GLU A 250 -14.94 10.90 -14.86
C GLU A 250 -15.28 9.89 -13.76
N MET A 251 -14.49 9.86 -12.69
CA MET A 251 -14.75 9.01 -11.53
C MET A 251 -16.12 9.36 -10.91
N GLY A 252 -16.97 8.34 -10.76
CA GLY A 252 -18.33 8.50 -10.26
C GLY A 252 -19.40 8.80 -11.31
N LYS A 253 -19.07 9.13 -12.56
CA LYS A 253 -20.03 9.23 -13.67
C LYS A 253 -20.52 7.86 -14.15
N HIS A 254 -19.76 6.82 -13.91
CA HIS A 254 -20.04 5.45 -14.28
C HIS A 254 -20.25 4.57 -13.03
N LYS A 255 -20.75 3.36 -13.24
CA LYS A 255 -20.78 2.35 -12.17
C LYS A 255 -19.36 1.82 -11.97
N GLU A 256 -18.68 2.33 -10.97
CA GLU A 256 -17.30 1.99 -10.70
C GLU A 256 -17.16 0.58 -10.11
N ARG A 257 -16.15 -0.15 -10.58
CA ARG A 257 -15.73 -1.44 -10.08
C ARG A 257 -14.24 -1.40 -9.79
N PHE A 258 -13.88 -1.58 -8.54
CA PHE A 258 -12.52 -1.51 -8.03
C PHE A 258 -11.97 -2.93 -7.86
N LEU A 259 -10.82 -3.24 -8.46
CA LEU A 259 -10.17 -4.54 -8.27
C LEU A 259 -9.18 -4.47 -7.10
N ALA A 260 -9.52 -5.14 -6.01
CA ALA A 260 -8.67 -5.25 -4.83
C ALA A 260 -7.60 -6.34 -5.00
N ALA A 261 -6.64 -6.08 -5.88
CA ALA A 261 -5.45 -6.91 -6.07
C ALA A 261 -4.32 -6.55 -5.09
N LEU A 262 -4.30 -5.31 -4.59
CA LEU A 262 -3.39 -4.88 -3.52
C LEU A 262 -3.93 -5.26 -2.15
N PRO A 263 -3.05 -5.57 -1.17
CA PRO A 263 -3.48 -5.93 0.17
C PRO A 263 -4.08 -4.73 0.92
N MET A 264 -5.28 -4.91 1.51
CA MET A 264 -5.95 -3.86 2.28
C MET A 264 -5.31 -3.63 3.67
N PHE A 265 -4.49 -4.54 4.16
CA PHE A 265 -3.68 -4.32 5.37
C PHE A 265 -2.49 -3.36 5.15
N HIS A 266 -2.33 -2.82 3.97
CA HIS A 266 -1.33 -1.80 3.63
C HIS A 266 -2.01 -0.49 3.23
N ALA A 267 -1.41 0.66 3.57
CA ALA A 267 -2.00 1.99 3.33
C ALA A 267 -2.51 2.18 1.90
N TYR A 268 -1.73 1.71 0.91
CA TYR A 268 -2.10 1.83 -0.49
C TYR A 268 -3.40 1.07 -0.79
N GLY A 269 -3.51 -0.19 -0.39
CA GLY A 269 -4.73 -0.97 -0.59
C GLY A 269 -5.89 -0.51 0.30
N MET A 270 -5.63 -0.13 1.55
CA MET A 270 -6.68 0.30 2.47
C MET A 270 -7.37 1.56 1.96
N THR A 271 -6.62 2.61 1.67
CA THR A 271 -7.21 3.88 1.25
C THR A 271 -7.76 3.81 -0.17
N THR A 272 -6.96 3.36 -1.16
CA THR A 272 -7.36 3.43 -2.58
C THR A 272 -8.38 2.38 -3.01
N LEU A 273 -8.65 1.39 -2.16
CA LEU A 273 -9.61 0.33 -2.41
C LEU A 273 -10.72 0.32 -1.35
N CYS A 274 -10.43 -0.07 -0.09
CA CYS A 274 -11.45 -0.26 0.92
C CYS A 274 -12.22 1.04 1.25
N ILE A 275 -11.50 2.12 1.56
CA ILE A 275 -12.12 3.40 1.95
C ILE A 275 -12.66 4.11 0.71
N PHE A 276 -11.87 4.21 -0.34
CA PHE A 276 -12.25 4.94 -1.55
C PHE A 276 -13.42 4.30 -2.31
N SER A 277 -13.54 2.95 -2.31
CA SER A 277 -14.71 2.30 -2.93
C SER A 277 -16.02 2.69 -2.25
N VAL A 278 -16.02 2.74 -0.92
CA VAL A 278 -17.21 3.14 -0.15
C VAL A 278 -17.47 4.64 -0.28
N TYR A 279 -16.42 5.47 -0.26
CA TYR A 279 -16.54 6.90 -0.53
C TYR A 279 -17.21 7.17 -1.89
N MET A 280 -16.84 6.41 -2.92
CA MET A 280 -17.37 6.53 -4.30
C MET A 280 -18.71 5.81 -4.52
N GLY A 281 -19.16 4.97 -3.59
CA GLY A 281 -20.32 4.08 -3.81
C GLY A 281 -20.06 3.01 -4.87
N ALA A 282 -18.81 2.60 -5.02
CA ALA A 282 -18.34 1.62 -6.00
C ALA A 282 -18.51 0.18 -5.52
N GLU A 283 -18.44 -0.77 -6.45
CA GLU A 283 -18.29 -2.18 -6.13
C GLU A 283 -16.80 -2.52 -5.92
N LEU A 284 -16.46 -3.18 -4.81
CA LEU A 284 -15.13 -3.68 -4.52
C LEU A 284 -15.03 -5.18 -4.86
N ILE A 285 -14.26 -5.51 -5.89
CA ILE A 285 -13.97 -6.88 -6.30
C ILE A 285 -12.77 -7.38 -5.51
N LEU A 286 -12.99 -8.30 -4.59
CA LEU A 286 -12.01 -8.74 -3.61
C LEU A 286 -11.28 -10.01 -4.07
N LEU A 287 -9.96 -9.97 -3.98
CA LEU A 287 -9.06 -11.10 -4.20
C LEU A 287 -8.22 -11.33 -2.95
N PRO A 288 -8.25 -12.52 -2.33
CA PRO A 288 -7.37 -12.82 -1.18
C PRO A 288 -5.88 -12.76 -1.54
N SER A 289 -5.57 -13.05 -2.79
CA SER A 289 -4.23 -12.93 -3.39
C SER A 289 -4.37 -12.67 -4.90
N PRO A 290 -3.43 -11.93 -5.52
CA PRO A 290 -3.51 -11.53 -6.94
C PRO A 290 -3.09 -12.67 -7.89
N GLN A 291 -3.82 -13.79 -7.88
CA GLN A 291 -3.58 -14.92 -8.78
C GLN A 291 -4.09 -14.60 -10.19
N MET A 292 -3.24 -14.74 -11.21
CA MET A 292 -3.58 -14.40 -12.60
C MET A 292 -4.84 -15.10 -13.12
N PRO A 293 -5.07 -16.42 -12.89
CA PRO A 293 -6.32 -17.06 -13.32
C PRO A 293 -7.58 -16.42 -12.74
N LEU A 294 -7.53 -15.95 -11.49
CA LEU A 294 -8.66 -15.26 -10.85
C LEU A 294 -8.86 -13.86 -11.42
N ILE A 295 -7.78 -13.12 -11.65
CA ILE A 295 -7.82 -11.77 -12.24
C ILE A 295 -8.43 -11.84 -13.65
N LEU A 296 -7.96 -12.75 -14.50
CA LEU A 296 -8.47 -12.89 -15.87
C LEU A 296 -9.94 -13.33 -15.89
N ASP A 297 -10.36 -14.23 -14.98
CA ASP A 297 -11.78 -14.61 -14.85
C ASP A 297 -12.66 -13.43 -14.46
N ILE A 298 -12.16 -12.53 -13.59
CA ILE A 298 -12.84 -11.30 -13.20
C ILE A 298 -12.91 -10.34 -14.39
N VAL A 299 -11.81 -10.11 -15.09
CA VAL A 299 -11.79 -9.22 -16.27
C VAL A 299 -12.82 -9.67 -17.29
N LYS A 300 -12.90 -10.97 -17.61
CA LYS A 300 -13.90 -11.52 -18.54
C LYS A 300 -15.35 -11.34 -18.09
N LYS A 301 -15.63 -11.47 -16.79
CA LYS A 301 -17.01 -11.52 -16.27
C LYS A 301 -17.48 -10.20 -15.69
N ARG A 302 -16.56 -9.38 -15.19
CA ARG A 302 -16.85 -8.21 -14.38
C ARG A 302 -15.75 -7.15 -14.47
N THR A 303 -15.36 -6.79 -15.68
CA THR A 303 -14.25 -5.87 -15.98
C THR A 303 -14.16 -4.73 -14.97
N PRO A 304 -13.04 -4.61 -14.23
CA PRO A 304 -12.82 -3.50 -13.29
C PRO A 304 -12.64 -2.19 -14.06
N THR A 305 -13.02 -1.08 -13.45
CA THR A 305 -12.86 0.27 -14.03
C THR A 305 -11.72 1.05 -13.36
N TRP A 306 -11.35 0.62 -12.15
CA TRP A 306 -10.25 1.16 -11.36
C TRP A 306 -9.34 0.02 -10.86
N LEU A 307 -8.05 0.12 -11.13
CA LEU A 307 -7.06 -0.90 -10.79
C LEU A 307 -5.77 -0.23 -10.27
N PRO A 308 -5.68 0.05 -8.96
CA PRO A 308 -4.41 0.41 -8.34
C PRO A 308 -3.52 -0.83 -8.25
N GLY A 309 -2.23 -0.66 -8.52
CA GLY A 309 -1.31 -1.78 -8.58
C GLY A 309 0.16 -1.38 -8.47
N VAL A 310 1.02 -2.32 -8.80
CA VAL A 310 2.47 -2.16 -8.91
C VAL A 310 2.91 -2.55 -10.32
N PRO A 311 4.07 -2.08 -10.83
CA PRO A 311 4.48 -2.34 -12.21
C PRO A 311 4.46 -3.83 -12.59
N THR A 312 4.97 -4.70 -11.71
CA THR A 312 5.00 -6.15 -11.94
C THR A 312 3.61 -6.81 -12.03
N LEU A 313 2.60 -6.23 -11.39
CA LEU A 313 1.22 -6.70 -11.49
C LEU A 313 0.67 -6.43 -12.89
N TYR A 314 0.85 -5.24 -13.42
CA TYR A 314 0.39 -4.87 -14.76
C TYR A 314 1.05 -5.73 -15.84
N GLN A 315 2.38 -5.91 -15.76
CA GLN A 315 3.10 -6.78 -16.67
C GLN A 315 2.54 -8.21 -16.66
N LYS A 316 2.38 -8.82 -15.48
CA LYS A 316 1.81 -10.18 -15.36
C LYS A 316 0.38 -10.28 -15.88
N ILE A 317 -0.44 -9.25 -15.71
CA ILE A 317 -1.81 -9.21 -16.26
C ILE A 317 -1.77 -9.18 -17.78
N MET A 318 -0.94 -8.33 -18.38
CA MET A 318 -0.78 -8.23 -19.84
C MET A 318 -0.28 -9.54 -20.45
N ASP A 319 0.79 -10.12 -19.90
CA ASP A 319 1.36 -11.38 -20.35
C ASP A 319 0.34 -12.51 -20.29
N ALA A 320 -0.39 -12.63 -19.16
CA ALA A 320 -1.41 -13.65 -18.98
C ALA A 320 -2.64 -13.41 -19.86
N ALA A 321 -2.98 -12.15 -20.17
CA ALA A 321 -4.08 -11.79 -21.04
C ALA A 321 -3.78 -12.15 -22.50
N GLU A 322 -2.58 -11.91 -22.99
CA GLU A 322 -2.12 -12.32 -24.32
C GLU A 322 -2.10 -13.85 -24.42
N ASP A 323 -1.51 -14.56 -23.43
CA ASP A 323 -1.44 -16.03 -23.42
C ASP A 323 -2.81 -16.70 -23.45
N LYS A 324 -3.83 -16.06 -22.86
CA LYS A 324 -5.19 -16.62 -22.73
C LYS A 324 -6.23 -15.95 -23.63
N ASP A 325 -5.81 -15.07 -24.53
CA ASP A 325 -6.70 -14.30 -25.42
C ASP A 325 -7.82 -13.60 -24.64
N VAL A 326 -7.44 -12.78 -23.64
CA VAL A 326 -8.37 -12.04 -22.78
C VAL A 326 -8.35 -10.56 -23.14
N ASP A 327 -9.49 -10.03 -23.52
CA ASP A 327 -9.67 -8.60 -23.76
C ASP A 327 -9.60 -7.82 -22.43
N LEU A 328 -8.66 -6.87 -22.35
CA LEU A 328 -8.49 -5.95 -21.20
C LEU A 328 -9.23 -4.62 -21.39
N SER A 329 -9.90 -4.41 -22.51
CA SER A 329 -10.64 -3.19 -22.79
C SER A 329 -11.68 -2.92 -21.70
N GLY A 330 -11.89 -1.64 -21.35
CA GLY A 330 -12.82 -1.23 -20.29
C GLY A 330 -12.16 -1.08 -18.91
N ILE A 331 -10.90 -1.46 -18.70
CA ILE A 331 -10.10 -1.04 -17.55
C ILE A 331 -9.68 0.41 -17.82
N ARG A 332 -10.46 1.37 -17.31
CA ARG A 332 -10.28 2.78 -17.69
C ARG A 332 -9.11 3.46 -17.01
N ASN A 333 -8.94 3.22 -15.72
CA ASN A 333 -7.97 3.93 -14.91
C ASN A 333 -7.16 2.95 -14.06
N ALA A 334 -5.84 3.07 -14.16
CA ALA A 334 -4.87 2.33 -13.38
C ALA A 334 -3.85 3.31 -12.77
N PHE A 335 -3.46 3.05 -11.53
CA PHE A 335 -2.53 3.89 -10.78
C PHE A 335 -1.43 3.00 -10.21
N SER A 336 -0.20 3.23 -10.63
CA SER A 336 0.96 2.46 -10.19
C SER A 336 1.68 3.17 -9.06
N GLY A 337 2.03 2.44 -8.03
CA GLY A 337 2.80 2.96 -6.91
C GLY A 337 3.83 1.96 -6.40
N ALA A 338 4.53 2.34 -5.35
CA ALA A 338 5.53 1.54 -4.63
C ALA A 338 6.84 1.27 -5.39
N ALA A 339 6.89 1.39 -6.70
CA ALA A 339 8.10 1.24 -7.52
C ALA A 339 7.99 2.13 -8.77
N THR A 340 9.13 2.46 -9.38
CA THR A 340 9.21 3.19 -10.66
C THR A 340 8.48 2.43 -11.76
N LEU A 341 7.69 3.14 -12.55
CA LEU A 341 6.88 2.57 -13.63
C LEU A 341 7.61 2.71 -14.98
N PRO A 342 8.09 1.60 -15.60
CA PRO A 342 8.70 1.63 -16.92
C PRO A 342 7.75 2.12 -18.00
N VAL A 343 8.28 2.90 -18.95
CA VAL A 343 7.52 3.49 -20.07
C VAL A 343 6.85 2.40 -20.91
N GLU A 344 7.57 1.32 -21.18
CA GLU A 344 7.10 0.19 -21.98
C GLU A 344 5.86 -0.48 -21.37
N ILE A 345 5.78 -0.53 -20.04
CA ILE A 345 4.59 -1.04 -19.33
C ILE A 345 3.40 -0.10 -19.54
N VAL A 346 3.62 1.22 -19.49
CA VAL A 346 2.56 2.22 -19.73
C VAL A 346 2.03 2.10 -21.15
N GLU A 347 2.89 2.15 -22.15
CA GLU A 347 2.52 2.11 -23.57
C GLU A 347 1.77 0.81 -23.92
N ARG A 348 2.29 -0.33 -23.48
CA ARG A 348 1.65 -1.63 -23.70
C ARG A 348 0.29 -1.71 -22.99
N TRP A 349 0.20 -1.27 -21.73
CA TRP A 349 -1.06 -1.25 -20.98
C TRP A 349 -2.12 -0.39 -21.64
N GLU A 350 -1.78 0.84 -22.00
CA GLU A 350 -2.72 1.77 -22.66
C GLU A 350 -3.15 1.27 -24.03
N SER A 351 -2.26 0.61 -24.78
CA SER A 351 -2.59 -0.05 -26.06
C SER A 351 -3.58 -1.20 -25.88
N MET A 352 -3.43 -2.03 -24.83
CA MET A 352 -4.29 -3.20 -24.60
C MET A 352 -5.64 -2.85 -23.95
N THR A 353 -5.69 -1.81 -23.12
CA THR A 353 -6.89 -1.44 -22.36
C THR A 353 -7.70 -0.31 -22.97
N GLY A 354 -7.06 0.57 -23.75
CA GLY A 354 -7.61 1.88 -24.13
C GLY A 354 -7.76 2.84 -22.95
N GLY A 355 -7.32 2.44 -21.75
CA GLY A 355 -7.38 3.22 -20.52
C GLY A 355 -6.09 3.99 -20.25
N ARG A 356 -5.95 4.49 -19.01
CA ARG A 356 -4.77 5.22 -18.53
C ARG A 356 -4.06 4.46 -17.44
N LEU A 357 -2.72 4.43 -17.51
CA LEU A 357 -1.85 3.95 -16.45
C LEU A 357 -0.83 5.04 -16.10
N VAL A 358 -0.87 5.50 -14.86
CA VAL A 358 0.04 6.55 -14.40
C VAL A 358 0.78 6.14 -13.14
N GLU A 359 1.97 6.72 -12.95
CA GLU A 359 2.75 6.55 -11.72
C GLU A 359 2.35 7.57 -10.67
N GLY A 360 2.41 7.16 -9.39
CA GLY A 360 2.31 8.04 -8.26
C GLY A 360 3.22 7.62 -7.11
N PHE A 361 3.48 8.59 -6.25
CA PHE A 361 4.31 8.44 -5.07
C PHE A 361 3.52 8.74 -3.81
N GLY A 362 3.82 7.97 -2.79
CA GLY A 362 3.27 8.16 -1.47
C GLY A 362 3.84 7.19 -0.45
N MET A 363 3.34 7.29 0.76
CA MET A 363 3.74 6.47 1.90
C MET A 363 2.63 6.45 2.94
N THR A 364 2.74 5.58 3.93
CA THR A 364 1.73 5.45 4.99
C THR A 364 1.42 6.81 5.63
N GLU A 365 2.44 7.61 5.90
CA GLU A 365 2.37 8.93 6.53
C GLU A 365 1.67 9.99 5.66
N CYS A 366 1.37 9.67 4.39
CA CYS A 366 0.63 10.55 3.45
C CYS A 366 -0.78 10.03 3.11
N SER A 367 -1.28 8.98 3.71
CA SER A 367 -2.66 8.44 3.68
C SER A 367 -3.20 7.85 2.34
N PRO A 368 -2.51 7.28 1.37
CA PRO A 368 -1.07 7.21 1.23
C PRO A 368 -0.50 8.14 0.16
N VAL A 369 -1.31 8.72 -0.77
CA VAL A 369 -0.83 9.38 -1.99
C VAL A 369 -0.49 10.85 -1.73
N LEU A 370 0.70 11.25 -2.17
CA LEU A 370 1.19 12.62 -2.08
C LEU A 370 1.31 13.28 -3.47
N ILE A 371 1.85 12.55 -4.44
CA ILE A 371 2.22 13.03 -5.77
C ILE A 371 1.72 12.01 -6.80
N GLY A 372 1.28 12.45 -7.95
CA GLY A 372 0.88 11.57 -9.04
C GLY A 372 1.01 12.21 -10.41
N ASN A 373 1.25 11.38 -11.43
CA ASN A 373 1.17 11.83 -12.81
C ASN A 373 -0.28 12.17 -13.17
N PRO A 374 -0.52 13.24 -13.94
CA PRO A 374 -1.85 13.57 -14.44
C PRO A 374 -2.41 12.48 -15.35
N MET A 375 -3.72 12.23 -15.26
CA MET A 375 -4.41 11.25 -16.11
C MET A 375 -4.92 11.81 -17.44
N ASN A 376 -4.44 12.97 -17.87
CA ASN A 376 -4.84 13.64 -19.11
C ASN A 376 -4.01 13.24 -20.34
N GLY A 377 -3.14 12.23 -20.24
CA GLY A 377 -2.23 11.82 -21.31
C GLY A 377 -0.93 12.65 -21.40
N LYS A 378 -0.72 13.60 -20.48
CA LYS A 378 0.52 14.39 -20.38
C LYS A 378 1.40 13.88 -19.23
N ASN A 379 1.33 12.58 -18.94
CA ASN A 379 2.23 11.93 -17.98
C ASN A 379 3.69 12.06 -18.46
N ARG A 380 4.61 12.24 -17.50
CA ARG A 380 6.05 12.40 -17.78
C ARG A 380 6.80 11.19 -17.22
N PRO A 381 7.25 10.28 -18.10
CA PRO A 381 8.01 9.10 -17.68
C PRO A 381 9.25 9.45 -16.88
N GLY A 382 9.59 8.64 -15.86
CA GLY A 382 10.71 8.91 -14.95
C GLY A 382 10.43 9.95 -13.88
N TYR A 383 9.24 10.56 -13.88
CA TYR A 383 8.76 11.47 -12.84
C TYR A 383 7.59 10.85 -12.09
N VAL A 384 7.56 10.99 -10.76
CA VAL A 384 6.41 10.55 -9.96
C VAL A 384 5.20 11.47 -10.12
N GLY A 385 5.37 12.62 -10.76
CA GLY A 385 4.31 13.54 -11.16
C GLY A 385 4.30 14.86 -10.43
N LEU A 386 3.09 15.34 -10.13
CA LEU A 386 2.79 16.61 -9.52
C LEU A 386 2.13 16.40 -8.15
N PRO A 387 2.34 17.29 -7.16
CA PRO A 387 1.62 17.24 -5.88
C PRO A 387 0.10 17.23 -6.09
N PHE A 388 -0.61 16.42 -5.30
CA PHE A 388 -2.08 16.43 -5.33
C PHE A 388 -2.64 17.79 -4.86
N PRO A 389 -3.88 18.17 -5.23
CA PRO A 389 -4.49 19.40 -4.75
C PRO A 389 -4.35 19.57 -3.23
N ASP A 390 -4.00 20.79 -2.82
CA ASP A 390 -3.71 21.17 -1.41
C ASP A 390 -2.56 20.42 -0.74
N ALA A 391 -1.86 19.52 -1.45
CA ALA A 391 -0.56 19.02 -1.02
C ALA A 391 0.52 20.05 -1.42
N GLU A 392 1.32 20.44 -0.45
CA GLU A 392 2.48 21.28 -0.67
C GLU A 392 3.73 20.41 -0.54
N VAL A 393 4.67 20.57 -1.46
CA VAL A 393 5.97 19.92 -1.41
C VAL A 393 7.09 20.93 -1.60
N ARG A 394 8.24 20.63 -1.02
CA ARG A 394 9.44 21.44 -1.12
C ARG A 394 10.68 20.56 -1.13
N ILE A 395 11.63 20.85 -1.98
CA ILE A 395 12.94 20.20 -1.97
C ILE A 395 13.86 21.03 -1.07
N ALA A 396 14.22 20.50 0.08
CA ALA A 396 15.04 21.18 1.06
C ALA A 396 16.53 20.78 0.96
N ASN A 397 17.41 21.71 1.29
CA ASN A 397 18.83 21.41 1.46
C ASN A 397 19.01 20.41 2.63
N PRO A 398 19.55 19.18 2.41
CA PRO A 398 19.68 18.19 3.48
C PRO A 398 20.56 18.62 4.67
N LYS A 399 21.42 19.65 4.47
CA LYS A 399 22.28 20.21 5.53
C LYS A 399 21.61 21.34 6.30
N ASN A 400 20.61 21.98 5.70
CA ASN A 400 19.84 23.04 6.31
C ASN A 400 18.40 23.02 5.77
N LEU A 401 17.50 22.34 6.47
CA LEU A 401 16.12 22.13 6.04
C LEU A 401 15.29 23.41 5.90
N ASP A 402 15.76 24.55 6.39
CA ASP A 402 15.10 25.85 6.18
C ASP A 402 15.38 26.45 4.79
N GLU A 403 16.41 25.96 4.10
CA GLU A 403 16.77 26.38 2.75
C GLU A 403 16.11 25.47 1.70
N THR A 404 15.47 26.09 0.70
CA THR A 404 14.96 25.39 -0.47
C THR A 404 16.08 25.22 -1.50
N GLN A 405 16.23 24.03 -2.04
CA GLN A 405 17.15 23.78 -3.16
C GLN A 405 16.69 24.54 -4.41
N PRO A 406 17.63 24.98 -5.24
CA PRO A 406 17.31 25.45 -6.60
C PRO A 406 16.63 24.35 -7.42
N ASP A 407 15.81 24.75 -8.40
CA ASP A 407 15.18 23.82 -9.33
C ASP A 407 16.23 22.96 -10.05
N GLY A 408 15.91 21.70 -10.28
CA GLY A 408 16.83 20.74 -10.87
C GLY A 408 17.90 20.20 -9.92
N GLN A 409 17.99 20.68 -8.67
CA GLN A 409 18.97 20.19 -7.70
C GLN A 409 18.35 19.22 -6.69
N PRO A 410 19.05 18.12 -6.37
CA PRO A 410 18.54 17.13 -5.42
C PRO A 410 18.54 17.65 -3.98
N GLY A 411 17.49 17.34 -3.23
CA GLY A 411 17.35 17.65 -1.82
C GLY A 411 16.33 16.73 -1.14
N GLU A 412 16.12 16.91 0.17
CA GLU A 412 15.09 16.16 0.90
C GLU A 412 13.70 16.66 0.50
N LEU A 413 12.82 15.73 0.11
CA LEU A 413 11.43 16.02 -0.17
C LEU A 413 10.69 16.23 1.16
N LEU A 414 10.21 17.45 1.38
CA LEU A 414 9.36 17.80 2.50
C LEU A 414 7.92 17.96 2.01
N ALA A 415 6.96 17.55 2.83
CA ALA A 415 5.54 17.57 2.48
C ALA A 415 4.68 18.23 3.55
N ARG A 416 3.59 18.89 3.14
CA ARG A 416 2.55 19.42 4.00
C ARG A 416 1.21 19.30 3.28
N GLY A 417 0.14 18.99 4.01
CA GLY A 417 -1.20 18.87 3.43
C GLY A 417 -2.18 18.15 4.35
N PRO A 418 -3.46 18.16 4.00
CA PRO A 418 -4.51 17.58 4.84
C PRO A 418 -4.40 16.05 4.98
N GLN A 419 -3.74 15.37 4.05
CA GLN A 419 -3.52 13.93 4.06
C GLN A 419 -2.32 13.49 4.92
N ILE A 420 -1.52 14.42 5.45
CA ILE A 420 -0.34 14.09 6.28
C ILE A 420 -0.79 13.58 7.66
N PHE A 421 -0.21 12.50 8.10
CA PHE A 421 -0.54 11.79 9.33
C PHE A 421 -0.36 12.64 10.60
N GLN A 422 -0.91 12.17 11.73
CA GLN A 422 -0.82 12.89 13.01
C GLN A 422 0.50 12.62 13.77
N GLY A 423 1.28 11.63 13.35
CA GLY A 423 2.49 11.19 14.02
C GLY A 423 2.49 9.69 14.28
N TYR A 424 3.50 9.23 15.03
CA TYR A 424 3.66 7.82 15.36
C TYR A 424 3.07 7.49 16.73
N PHE A 425 2.25 6.45 16.79
CA PHE A 425 1.59 6.00 18.02
C PHE A 425 2.62 5.68 19.12
N GLY A 426 2.42 6.27 20.30
CA GLY A 426 3.28 6.02 21.46
C GLY A 426 4.75 6.46 21.30
N ASN A 427 5.10 7.19 20.24
CA ASN A 427 6.49 7.55 19.94
C ASN A 427 6.61 9.04 19.57
N GLN A 428 6.61 9.88 20.61
CA GLN A 428 6.71 11.34 20.50
C GLN A 428 8.03 11.76 19.84
N GLU A 429 9.16 11.16 20.22
CA GLU A 429 10.48 11.47 19.69
C GLU A 429 10.53 11.22 18.18
N ALA A 430 10.10 10.06 17.71
CA ALA A 430 10.04 9.76 16.28
C ALA A 430 9.07 10.68 15.53
N THR A 431 8.00 11.13 16.18
CA THR A 431 7.05 12.09 15.60
C THR A 431 7.74 13.44 15.41
N GLU A 432 8.39 13.96 16.44
CA GLU A 432 9.12 15.24 16.38
C GLU A 432 10.25 15.21 15.35
N GLU A 433 11.03 14.12 15.29
CA GLU A 433 12.06 13.93 14.27
C GLU A 433 11.53 13.89 12.84
N SER A 434 10.28 13.45 12.64
CA SER A 434 9.65 13.35 11.32
C SER A 434 9.08 14.67 10.80
N PHE A 435 9.11 15.74 11.63
CA PHE A 435 8.64 17.06 11.21
C PHE A 435 9.76 18.11 11.38
N HIS A 436 9.77 19.09 10.50
CA HIS A 436 10.61 20.28 10.58
C HIS A 436 9.77 21.52 10.26
N ASN A 437 9.56 22.40 11.25
CA ASN A 437 8.77 23.62 11.10
C ASN A 437 7.39 23.40 10.42
N GLY A 438 6.68 22.31 10.81
CA GLY A 438 5.38 21.95 10.29
C GLY A 438 5.40 21.24 8.92
N TRP A 439 6.59 20.92 8.39
CA TRP A 439 6.78 20.10 7.20
C TRP A 439 7.14 18.68 7.60
N PHE A 440 6.41 17.71 7.04
CA PHE A 440 6.74 16.30 7.17
C PHE A 440 7.98 15.98 6.32
N ARG A 441 8.95 15.32 6.91
CA ARG A 441 10.17 14.83 6.29
C ARG A 441 9.92 13.44 5.72
N THR A 442 9.87 13.32 4.39
CA THR A 442 9.61 12.01 3.77
C THR A 442 10.79 11.05 3.91
N GLY A 443 12.00 11.57 4.11
CA GLY A 443 13.23 10.79 4.08
C GLY A 443 13.63 10.34 2.67
N ASP A 444 12.95 10.86 1.64
CA ASP A 444 13.29 10.64 0.24
C ASP A 444 14.03 11.85 -0.32
N MET A 445 15.06 11.57 -1.14
CA MET A 445 15.71 12.58 -1.96
C MET A 445 14.96 12.72 -3.28
N ALA A 446 14.67 13.95 -3.65
CA ALA A 446 13.96 14.26 -4.88
C ALA A 446 14.55 15.50 -5.58
N VAL A 447 14.19 15.66 -6.83
CA VAL A 447 14.40 16.84 -7.64
C VAL A 447 13.06 17.39 -8.04
N MET A 448 12.87 18.70 -7.97
CA MET A 448 11.74 19.40 -8.56
C MET A 448 12.25 20.27 -9.70
N GLU A 449 11.63 20.14 -10.86
CA GLU A 449 11.92 20.97 -12.02
C GLU A 449 11.25 22.35 -11.91
N GLU A 450 11.64 23.30 -12.74
CA GLU A 450 11.10 24.68 -12.75
C GLU A 450 9.58 24.68 -12.95
N ASP A 451 9.04 23.72 -13.70
CA ASP A 451 7.62 23.51 -13.97
C ASP A 451 6.89 22.69 -12.87
N GLY A 452 7.56 22.37 -11.78
CA GLY A 452 6.99 21.71 -10.60
C GLY A 452 6.89 20.19 -10.67
N TRP A 453 7.38 19.54 -11.73
CA TRP A 453 7.46 18.09 -11.82
C TRP A 453 8.49 17.53 -10.85
N VAL A 454 8.10 16.45 -10.15
CA VAL A 454 8.93 15.82 -9.12
C VAL A 454 9.46 14.47 -9.62
N ARG A 455 10.76 14.27 -9.43
CA ARG A 455 11.46 13.00 -9.69
C ARG A 455 12.16 12.53 -8.41
N LEU A 456 11.97 11.27 -8.04
CA LEU A 456 12.69 10.66 -6.93
C LEU A 456 14.11 10.30 -7.34
N VAL A 457 15.03 10.44 -6.42
CA VAL A 457 16.45 10.14 -6.63
C VAL A 457 16.90 8.94 -5.78
N SER A 458 16.56 8.93 -4.48
CA SER A 458 16.97 7.88 -3.53
C SER A 458 16.26 8.06 -2.19
N ARG A 459 16.43 7.09 -1.30
CA ARG A 459 16.22 7.27 0.15
C ARG A 459 17.46 7.91 0.78
N ILE A 460 17.29 8.86 1.70
CA ILE A 460 18.43 9.49 2.39
C ILE A 460 19.33 8.44 3.08
N LYS A 461 18.72 7.43 3.70
CA LYS A 461 19.45 6.36 4.40
C LYS A 461 20.05 5.30 3.49
N GLU A 462 19.75 5.32 2.19
CA GLU A 462 20.29 4.41 1.19
C GLU A 462 21.40 5.08 0.35
N ILE A 463 21.67 6.37 0.57
CA ILE A 463 22.75 7.07 -0.10
C ILE A 463 24.08 6.42 0.28
N ILE A 464 24.87 6.05 -0.73
CA ILE A 464 26.20 5.46 -0.55
C ILE A 464 27.23 6.61 -0.51
N ILE A 465 27.96 6.71 0.59
CA ILE A 465 28.97 7.77 0.77
C ILE A 465 30.34 7.23 0.40
N THR A 466 30.82 7.55 -0.79
CA THR A 466 32.11 7.07 -1.29
C THR A 466 33.06 8.24 -1.59
N GLY A 467 34.23 8.27 -0.94
CA GLY A 467 35.24 9.32 -1.15
C GLY A 467 34.74 10.74 -0.93
N GLY A 468 33.75 10.94 -0.04
CA GLY A 468 33.13 12.24 0.24
C GLY A 468 32.02 12.64 -0.74
N PHE A 469 31.68 11.80 -1.70
CA PHE A 469 30.60 12.01 -2.67
C PHE A 469 29.37 11.17 -2.31
N ASN A 470 28.19 11.73 -2.52
CA ASN A 470 26.94 11.02 -2.43
C ASN A 470 26.70 10.26 -3.74
N VAL A 471 26.48 8.95 -3.65
CA VAL A 471 26.04 8.10 -4.77
C VAL A 471 24.64 7.62 -4.47
N TYR A 472 23.75 7.85 -5.40
CA TYR A 472 22.34 7.47 -5.29
C TYR A 472 22.14 6.09 -5.90
N PRO A 473 21.68 5.07 -5.14
CA PRO A 473 21.54 3.71 -5.64
C PRO A 473 20.72 3.61 -6.93
N ALA A 474 19.61 4.34 -7.03
CA ALA A 474 18.74 4.28 -8.18
C ALA A 474 19.46 4.64 -9.51
N GLU A 475 20.32 5.65 -9.49
CA GLU A 475 21.10 6.07 -10.67
C GLU A 475 22.09 4.99 -11.12
N VAL A 476 22.67 4.29 -10.14
CA VAL A 476 23.59 3.18 -10.42
C VAL A 476 22.83 1.97 -10.94
N GLU A 477 21.69 1.66 -10.34
CA GLU A 477 20.81 0.56 -10.73
C GLU A 477 20.25 0.74 -12.13
N GLU A 478 19.82 1.96 -12.49
CA GLU A 478 19.33 2.31 -13.81
C GLU A 478 20.40 2.02 -14.89
N ALA A 479 21.63 2.46 -14.66
CA ALA A 479 22.73 2.20 -15.58
C ALA A 479 23.08 0.70 -15.70
N ILE A 480 23.03 -0.07 -14.61
CA ILE A 480 23.29 -1.52 -14.63
C ILE A 480 22.16 -2.29 -15.31
N ALA A 481 20.92 -1.87 -15.11
CA ALA A 481 19.73 -2.53 -15.67
C ALA A 481 19.66 -2.49 -17.21
N GLU A 482 20.38 -1.55 -17.85
CA GLU A 482 20.52 -1.51 -19.31
C GLU A 482 21.38 -2.66 -19.88
N HIS A 483 22.11 -3.39 -19.02
CA HIS A 483 22.92 -4.50 -19.49
C HIS A 483 22.04 -5.70 -19.86
N PRO A 484 22.23 -6.31 -21.07
CA PRO A 484 21.32 -7.33 -21.59
C PRO A 484 21.20 -8.60 -20.75
N ASP A 485 22.22 -8.94 -19.96
CA ASP A 485 22.24 -10.14 -19.13
C ASP A 485 21.67 -9.91 -17.73
N VAL A 486 21.41 -8.66 -17.33
CA VAL A 486 20.88 -8.33 -16.01
C VAL A 486 19.36 -8.40 -16.03
N VAL A 487 18.77 -9.07 -15.03
CA VAL A 487 17.32 -9.16 -14.82
C VAL A 487 16.89 -8.17 -13.74
N ASP A 488 17.58 -8.19 -12.60
CA ASP A 488 17.35 -7.30 -11.49
C ASP A 488 18.66 -6.82 -10.88
N VAL A 489 18.62 -5.67 -10.23
CA VAL A 489 19.79 -5.08 -9.60
C VAL A 489 19.44 -4.32 -8.32
N ALA A 490 20.33 -4.38 -7.33
CA ALA A 490 20.37 -3.50 -6.18
C ALA A 490 21.79 -2.94 -6.02
N ALA A 491 21.92 -1.62 -5.98
CA ALA A 491 23.17 -0.95 -5.63
C ALA A 491 23.21 -0.66 -4.13
N VAL A 492 24.24 -1.14 -3.45
CA VAL A 492 24.38 -1.00 -1.99
C VAL A 492 25.79 -0.54 -1.59
N GLY A 493 25.88 0.12 -0.43
CA GLY A 493 27.15 0.53 0.16
C GLY A 493 27.78 -0.61 0.97
N ARG A 494 29.04 -0.95 0.67
CA ARG A 494 29.86 -1.82 1.52
C ARG A 494 30.78 -0.95 2.38
N PRO A 495 30.69 -1.03 3.72
CA PRO A 495 31.52 -0.24 4.61
C PRO A 495 33.02 -0.51 4.40
N ARG A 496 33.83 0.55 4.54
CA ARG A 496 35.29 0.52 4.53
C ARG A 496 35.82 0.90 5.91
N GLN A 497 37.08 0.57 6.17
CA GLN A 497 37.75 0.89 7.44
C GLN A 497 37.89 2.41 7.70
N ASP A 498 37.91 3.21 6.65
CA ASP A 498 38.02 4.67 6.73
C ASP A 498 36.68 5.39 6.96
N GLY A 499 35.59 4.64 7.18
CA GLY A 499 34.24 5.16 7.38
C GLY A 499 33.51 5.57 6.09
N SER A 500 34.14 5.43 4.92
CA SER A 500 33.49 5.54 3.62
C SER A 500 32.87 4.21 3.17
N GLU A 501 32.21 4.20 2.03
CA GLU A 501 31.61 2.98 1.46
C GLU A 501 32.11 2.75 0.03
N ASP A 502 32.20 1.48 -0.36
CA ASP A 502 32.31 1.10 -1.76
C ASP A 502 30.93 0.91 -2.36
N VAL A 503 30.72 1.43 -3.55
CA VAL A 503 29.52 1.12 -4.35
C VAL A 503 29.64 -0.33 -4.84
N VAL A 504 28.62 -1.15 -4.58
CA VAL A 504 28.56 -2.56 -4.96
C VAL A 504 27.26 -2.82 -5.73
N GLY A 505 27.35 -3.51 -6.88
CA GLY A 505 26.20 -4.00 -7.62
C GLY A 505 25.87 -5.45 -7.22
N CYS A 506 24.66 -5.66 -6.71
CA CYS A 506 24.07 -6.98 -6.48
C CYS A 506 23.09 -7.27 -7.61
N VAL A 507 23.34 -8.29 -8.43
CA VAL A 507 22.58 -8.54 -9.68
C VAL A 507 21.99 -9.95 -9.69
N THR A 508 20.81 -10.09 -10.29
CA THR A 508 20.32 -11.37 -10.81
C THR A 508 20.53 -11.40 -12.31
N LEU A 509 20.82 -12.53 -12.88
CA LEU A 509 21.16 -12.69 -14.29
C LEU A 509 20.13 -13.56 -15.00
N ARG A 510 20.05 -13.42 -16.32
CA ARG A 510 19.24 -14.30 -17.17
C ARG A 510 19.75 -15.74 -17.12
N ASP A 511 18.85 -16.68 -17.36
CA ASP A 511 19.19 -18.10 -17.41
C ASP A 511 20.34 -18.37 -18.39
N GLY A 512 21.39 -19.03 -17.87
CA GLY A 512 22.58 -19.36 -18.64
C GLY A 512 23.64 -18.24 -18.75
N ALA A 513 23.36 -17.04 -18.28
CA ALA A 513 24.36 -15.97 -18.21
C ALA A 513 25.31 -16.20 -17.02
N VAL A 514 26.55 -15.82 -17.20
CA VAL A 514 27.59 -15.91 -16.16
C VAL A 514 28.02 -14.50 -15.78
N LEU A 515 28.16 -14.25 -14.48
CA LEU A 515 28.60 -12.96 -13.98
C LEU A 515 29.99 -12.61 -14.53
N ASP A 516 30.07 -11.51 -15.27
CA ASP A 516 31.31 -10.86 -15.70
C ASP A 516 31.46 -9.51 -14.98
N PRO A 517 32.14 -9.46 -13.81
CA PRO A 517 32.26 -8.23 -13.04
C PRO A 517 33.05 -7.13 -13.77
N GLU A 518 34.05 -7.47 -14.57
CA GLU A 518 34.85 -6.46 -15.29
C GLU A 518 34.10 -5.94 -16.52
N GLY A 519 33.38 -6.79 -17.25
CA GLY A 519 32.50 -6.37 -18.34
C GLY A 519 31.38 -5.44 -17.85
N LEU A 520 30.69 -5.77 -16.76
CA LEU A 520 29.68 -4.90 -16.14
C LEU A 520 30.27 -3.57 -15.67
N LYS A 521 31.48 -3.58 -15.14
CA LYS A 521 32.17 -2.38 -14.67
C LYS A 521 32.53 -1.46 -15.83
N GLU A 522 33.02 -2.03 -16.95
CA GLU A 522 33.30 -1.27 -18.15
C GLU A 522 32.02 -0.68 -18.77
N PHE A 523 30.95 -1.47 -18.82
CA PHE A 523 29.63 -1.02 -19.23
C PHE A 523 29.12 0.18 -18.39
N CYS A 524 29.31 0.13 -17.07
CA CYS A 524 28.97 1.22 -16.18
C CYS A 524 29.86 2.45 -16.35
N ARG A 525 31.17 2.29 -16.71
CA ARG A 525 32.09 3.42 -16.94
C ARG A 525 31.69 4.29 -18.12
N GLU A 526 31.02 3.73 -19.11
CA GLU A 526 30.50 4.50 -20.23
C GLU A 526 29.29 5.36 -19.88
N ARG A 527 28.60 5.05 -18.76
CA ARG A 527 27.30 5.64 -18.35
C ARG A 527 27.36 6.45 -17.06
N LEU A 528 28.30 6.15 -16.21
CA LEU A 528 28.40 6.73 -14.87
C LEU A 528 29.73 7.46 -14.65
N THR A 529 29.68 8.54 -13.89
CA THR A 529 30.90 9.19 -13.40
C THR A 529 31.71 8.22 -12.53
N ARG A 530 33.02 8.26 -12.63
CA ARG A 530 33.97 7.30 -12.07
C ARG A 530 33.70 6.89 -10.61
N TYR A 531 33.29 7.82 -9.75
CA TYR A 531 33.03 7.53 -8.34
C TYR A 531 31.70 6.80 -8.09
N LYS A 532 30.77 6.82 -9.06
CA LYS A 532 29.49 6.10 -9.04
C LYS A 532 29.59 4.66 -9.55
N VAL A 533 30.63 4.35 -10.32
CA VAL A 533 30.83 3.01 -10.90
C VAL A 533 31.03 2.00 -9.78
N PRO A 534 30.25 0.89 -9.73
CA PRO A 534 30.45 -0.15 -8.74
C PRO A 534 31.87 -0.71 -8.77
N ARG A 535 32.48 -0.86 -7.59
CA ARG A 535 33.81 -1.47 -7.46
C ARG A 535 33.80 -2.95 -7.69
N THR A 536 32.69 -3.60 -7.29
CA THR A 536 32.51 -5.06 -7.38
C THR A 536 31.04 -5.36 -7.70
N PHE A 537 30.83 -6.52 -8.31
CA PHE A 537 29.51 -7.07 -8.56
C PHE A 537 29.38 -8.44 -7.91
N TYR A 538 28.19 -8.78 -7.43
CA TYR A 538 27.86 -10.08 -6.85
C TYR A 538 26.56 -10.60 -7.46
N HIS A 539 26.58 -11.88 -7.83
CA HIS A 539 25.39 -12.58 -8.32
C HIS A 539 24.58 -13.13 -7.15
N PHE A 540 23.28 -12.89 -7.18
CA PHE A 540 22.27 -13.45 -6.29
C PHE A 540 21.28 -14.27 -7.11
N GLU A 541 20.76 -15.36 -6.57
CA GLU A 541 19.69 -16.13 -7.22
C GLU A 541 18.40 -15.32 -7.22
N ASP A 542 18.11 -14.57 -6.13
CA ASP A 542 17.01 -13.62 -6.01
C ASP A 542 17.42 -12.48 -5.07
N LEU A 543 16.86 -11.29 -5.29
CA LEU A 543 17.05 -10.14 -4.42
C LEU A 543 15.89 -10.01 -3.44
N ALA A 544 16.20 -9.76 -2.16
CA ALA A 544 15.19 -9.60 -1.11
C ALA A 544 14.14 -8.53 -1.48
N ARG A 545 12.86 -8.90 -1.41
CA ARG A 545 11.71 -8.03 -1.75
C ARG A 545 10.74 -7.91 -0.60
N ASP A 546 9.95 -6.84 -0.61
CA ASP A 546 8.79 -6.71 0.25
C ASP A 546 7.56 -7.42 -0.37
N HIS A 547 6.44 -7.38 0.36
CA HIS A 547 5.17 -7.99 -0.06
C HIS A 547 4.52 -7.32 -1.30
N LEU A 548 5.00 -6.14 -1.70
CA LEU A 548 4.61 -5.45 -2.93
C LEU A 548 5.58 -5.76 -4.09
N GLY A 549 6.63 -6.55 -3.85
CA GLY A 549 7.64 -6.92 -4.83
C GLY A 549 8.78 -5.90 -4.98
N LYS A 550 8.84 -4.87 -4.14
CA LYS A 550 9.90 -3.87 -4.14
C LYS A 550 11.16 -4.43 -3.51
N ILE A 551 12.32 -4.21 -4.17
CA ILE A 551 13.64 -4.62 -3.63
C ILE A 551 13.94 -3.89 -2.32
N ARG A 552 14.30 -4.64 -1.29
CA ARG A 552 14.69 -4.17 0.04
C ARG A 552 16.21 -4.02 0.13
N ARG A 553 16.75 -2.90 -0.35
CA ARG A 553 18.21 -2.67 -0.41
C ARG A 553 18.92 -2.90 0.92
N HIS A 554 18.31 -2.52 2.05
CA HIS A 554 18.91 -2.76 3.36
C HIS A 554 19.06 -4.26 3.68
N GLN A 555 18.12 -5.10 3.22
CA GLN A 555 18.24 -6.56 3.39
C GLN A 555 19.27 -7.12 2.41
N VAL A 556 19.25 -6.67 1.14
CA VAL A 556 20.30 -7.06 0.18
C VAL A 556 21.69 -6.70 0.67
N ARG A 557 21.84 -5.51 1.29
CA ARG A 557 23.11 -5.10 1.91
C ARG A 557 23.51 -6.05 3.04
N LYS A 558 22.56 -6.44 3.89
CA LYS A 558 22.80 -7.38 4.98
C LYS A 558 23.21 -8.75 4.44
N ASP A 559 22.46 -9.28 3.47
CA ASP A 559 22.75 -10.57 2.84
C ASP A 559 24.12 -10.57 2.15
N LEU A 560 24.51 -9.45 1.52
CA LEU A 560 25.85 -9.26 0.94
C LEU A 560 26.95 -9.33 2.03
N LEU A 561 26.76 -8.66 3.16
CA LEU A 561 27.76 -8.66 4.23
C LEU A 561 27.92 -10.04 4.85
N GLU A 562 26.82 -10.76 5.07
CA GLU A 562 26.83 -12.16 5.53
C GLU A 562 27.53 -13.08 4.52
N LEU A 563 27.30 -12.89 3.22
CA LEU A 563 27.98 -13.63 2.15
C LEU A 563 29.50 -13.38 2.17
N LEU A 564 29.92 -12.15 2.45
CA LEU A 564 31.34 -11.79 2.51
C LEU A 564 32.03 -12.33 3.76
N GLU A 565 31.35 -12.31 4.92
CA GLU A 565 31.84 -12.90 6.16
C GLU A 565 32.00 -14.43 6.05
N ALA A 566 31.08 -15.10 5.35
CA ALA A 566 31.15 -16.55 5.12
C ALA A 566 32.28 -16.96 4.15
N LYS A 567 32.83 -16.02 3.37
CA LYS A 567 33.94 -16.25 2.43
C LYS A 567 35.31 -15.81 2.96
N ALA A 568 35.35 -15.10 4.09
CA ALA A 568 36.56 -14.62 4.77
C ALA A 568 37.07 -15.65 5.79
#